data_6e1d659af8be3ad3f351aec59a1a7a7e
#
_entry.id   6e1d659af8be3ad3f351aec59a1a7a7e
#
_cell.length_a   1.000
_cell.length_b   1.000
_cell.length_c   1.000
_cell.angle_alpha   90.00
_cell.angle_beta   90.00
_cell.angle_gamma   90.00
#
_symmetry.space_group_name_H-M   'P 1'
#
loop_
_entity.id
_entity.type
_entity.pdbx_description
1 polymer ?
#
loop_
_entity_poly.entity_id
_entity_poly.type
_entity_poly.pdbx_seq_one_letter_code
_entity_poly.pdbx_strand_id
1 'polypeptide(L)'
;MIESGTPAPDFELPDQDGNPVRLSELRGQRVVLYFYPKADTPGCTTQACGVRDHAPDYAAADAAVLGVSPDSVRDVKKFHDKQGLNFTLLADEGHKVADQYGVWAEKSMYGRTYWGNQRATFILDEDGIVRHLIPKASPKTHDEEVLKALEALAPTA
;
A
#
# COMPACT_ATOMS: atom_id res chain seq x y z
N MET A 1 0.67 -13.65 -6.16
CA MET A 1 0.95 -12.79 -4.99
C MET A 1 1.69 -13.58 -3.92
N ILE A 2 2.57 -12.93 -3.19
CA ILE A 2 3.21 -13.57 -2.04
C ILE A 2 2.15 -13.88 -0.98
N GLU A 3 2.39 -14.93 -0.22
CA GLU A 3 1.38 -15.47 0.71
C GLU A 3 1.61 -15.03 2.15
N SER A 4 0.55 -15.09 2.95
CA SER A 4 0.62 -14.88 4.39
C SER A 4 1.60 -15.89 5.01
N GLY A 5 2.40 -15.45 5.98
CA GLY A 5 3.46 -16.25 6.59
C GLY A 5 4.81 -16.13 5.92
N THR A 6 4.89 -15.44 4.77
CA THR A 6 6.11 -15.26 4.01
C THR A 6 6.77 -13.93 4.41
N PRO A 7 8.11 -13.86 4.50
CA PRO A 7 8.80 -12.59 4.65
C PRO A 7 8.50 -11.69 3.45
N ALA A 8 8.13 -10.44 3.69
CA ALA A 8 7.90 -9.49 2.62
C ALA A 8 9.22 -9.14 1.94
N PRO A 9 9.32 -9.22 0.60
CA PRO A 9 10.53 -8.81 -0.10
C PRO A 9 10.91 -7.37 0.23
N ASP A 10 12.19 -7.15 0.57
CA ASP A 10 12.69 -5.81 0.83
C ASP A 10 12.77 -5.02 -0.47
N PHE A 11 12.65 -3.71 -0.36
CA PHE A 11 12.76 -2.82 -1.51
C PHE A 11 13.16 -1.43 -1.05
N GLU A 12 13.61 -0.62 -2.00
CA GLU A 12 13.83 0.81 -1.80
C GLU A 12 13.13 1.55 -2.93
N LEU A 13 12.24 2.46 -2.57
CA LEU A 13 11.49 3.28 -3.52
C LEU A 13 11.49 4.74 -3.05
N PRO A 14 11.45 5.70 -4.00
CA PRO A 14 11.30 7.11 -3.62
C PRO A 14 9.87 7.38 -3.15
N ASP A 15 9.75 8.21 -2.14
CA ASP A 15 8.47 8.72 -1.68
C ASP A 15 7.99 9.90 -2.55
N GLN A 16 6.90 10.57 -2.14
CA GLN A 16 6.34 11.71 -2.88
C GLN A 16 7.30 12.90 -2.98
N ASP A 17 8.29 12.98 -2.12
CA ASP A 17 9.31 14.04 -2.11
C ASP A 17 10.62 13.60 -2.75
N GLY A 18 10.67 12.40 -3.30
CA GLY A 18 11.87 11.84 -3.92
C GLY A 18 12.88 11.26 -2.94
N ASN A 19 12.55 11.19 -1.65
CA ASN A 19 13.43 10.61 -0.65
C ASN A 19 13.31 9.09 -0.64
N PRO A 20 14.44 8.35 -0.55
CA PRO A 20 14.38 6.90 -0.56
C PRO A 20 13.75 6.34 0.72
N VAL A 21 12.87 5.37 0.54
CA VAL A 21 12.25 4.62 1.65
C VAL A 21 12.59 3.15 1.45
N ARG A 22 13.21 2.54 2.44
CA ARG A 22 13.55 1.12 2.45
C ARG A 22 12.64 0.39 3.43
N LEU A 23 11.97 -0.65 2.95
CA LEU A 23 11.00 -1.38 3.77
C LEU A 23 11.63 -1.94 5.06
N SER A 24 12.84 -2.51 4.96
CA SER A 24 13.51 -3.11 6.12
C SER A 24 13.84 -2.11 7.23
N GLU A 25 13.90 -0.82 6.92
CA GLU A 25 14.12 0.22 7.93
C GLU A 25 12.89 0.50 8.79
N LEU A 26 11.73 -0.03 8.40
CA LEU A 26 10.47 0.12 9.14
C LEU A 26 10.20 -1.01 10.11
N ARG A 27 11.13 -1.96 10.26
CA ARG A 27 10.99 -3.04 11.23
C ARG A 27 10.90 -2.48 12.65
N GLY A 28 10.15 -3.17 13.51
CA GLY A 28 9.83 -2.70 14.85
C GLY A 28 8.45 -2.07 14.93
N GLN A 29 7.80 -1.85 13.80
CA GLN A 29 6.40 -1.43 13.74
C GLN A 29 5.67 -2.23 12.67
N ARG A 30 4.35 -2.26 12.76
CA ARG A 30 3.52 -2.89 11.74
C ARG A 30 3.49 -2.00 10.50
N VAL A 31 3.38 -2.62 9.32
CA VAL A 31 3.31 -1.89 8.06
C VAL A 31 2.08 -2.35 7.28
N VAL A 32 1.28 -1.39 6.86
CA VAL A 32 0.19 -1.62 5.90
C VAL A 32 0.71 -1.16 4.54
N LEU A 33 1.01 -2.12 3.69
CA LEU A 33 1.54 -1.88 2.35
C LEU A 33 0.44 -2.16 1.35
N TYR A 34 -0.11 -1.11 0.74
CA TYR A 34 -1.15 -1.30 -0.25
C TYR A 34 -0.72 -0.84 -1.63
N PHE A 35 -1.08 -1.62 -2.63
CA PHE A 35 -0.84 -1.34 -4.04
C PHE A 35 -2.12 -0.81 -4.67
N TYR A 36 -2.00 0.24 -5.46
CA TYR A 36 -3.14 0.81 -6.18
C TYR A 36 -2.75 1.09 -7.64
N PRO A 37 -3.74 1.10 -8.54
CA PRO A 37 -3.43 1.14 -9.99
C PRO A 37 -2.84 2.44 -10.49
N LYS A 38 -3.37 3.58 -10.05
CA LYS A 38 -2.94 4.87 -10.62
C LYS A 38 -3.36 6.04 -9.72
N ALA A 39 -2.42 6.93 -9.47
CA ALA A 39 -2.67 8.17 -8.73
C ALA A 39 -3.76 9.02 -9.41
N ASP A 40 -4.54 9.72 -8.58
CA ASP A 40 -5.55 10.68 -9.01
C ASP A 40 -6.71 10.07 -9.83
N THR A 41 -6.99 8.78 -9.65
CA THR A 41 -8.20 8.14 -10.19
C THR A 41 -9.27 8.04 -9.09
N PRO A 42 -10.58 7.93 -9.44
CA PRO A 42 -11.65 7.98 -8.42
C PRO A 42 -11.52 6.95 -7.31
N GLY A 43 -11.30 5.67 -7.64
CA GLY A 43 -11.18 4.62 -6.63
C GLY A 43 -9.94 4.78 -5.77
N CYS A 44 -8.81 5.14 -6.36
CA CYS A 44 -7.56 5.36 -5.64
C CYS A 44 -7.65 6.59 -4.73
N THR A 45 -8.35 7.63 -5.16
CA THR A 45 -8.62 8.81 -4.35
C THR A 45 -9.48 8.46 -3.14
N THR A 46 -10.56 7.70 -3.33
CA THR A 46 -11.42 7.24 -2.24
C THR A 46 -10.62 6.46 -1.20
N GLN A 47 -9.79 5.52 -1.65
CA GLN A 47 -8.94 4.70 -0.78
C GLN A 47 -7.94 5.55 0.00
N ALA A 48 -7.23 6.45 -0.67
CA ALA A 48 -6.21 7.30 -0.05
C ALA A 48 -6.83 8.28 0.95
N CYS A 49 -7.97 8.87 0.63
CA CYS A 49 -8.66 9.77 1.54
C CYS A 49 -9.17 9.03 2.78
N GLY A 50 -9.60 7.78 2.63
CA GLY A 50 -9.97 6.93 3.76
C GLY A 50 -8.79 6.70 4.70
N VAL A 51 -7.63 6.37 4.18
CA VAL A 51 -6.40 6.20 4.98
C VAL A 51 -6.06 7.50 5.71
N ARG A 52 -6.11 8.63 5.01
CA ARG A 52 -5.87 9.95 5.59
C ARG A 52 -6.79 10.22 6.78
N ASP A 53 -8.07 9.96 6.60
CA ASP A 53 -9.10 10.25 7.61
C ASP A 53 -9.03 9.30 8.82
N HIS A 54 -8.44 8.11 8.64
CA HIS A 54 -8.24 7.11 9.71
C HIS A 54 -6.83 7.14 10.30
N ALA A 55 -6.03 8.18 10.03
CA ALA A 55 -4.66 8.26 10.53
C ALA A 55 -4.52 8.02 12.05
N PRO A 56 -5.41 8.56 12.91
CA PRO A 56 -5.33 8.28 14.35
C PRO A 56 -5.51 6.79 14.69
N ASP A 57 -6.35 6.09 13.93
CA ASP A 57 -6.60 4.67 14.16
C ASP A 57 -5.39 3.83 13.77
N TYR A 58 -4.72 4.17 12.67
CA TYR A 58 -3.49 3.50 12.26
C TYR A 58 -2.36 3.76 13.26
N ALA A 59 -2.24 4.98 13.74
CA ALA A 59 -1.25 5.34 14.76
C ALA A 59 -1.49 4.56 16.06
N ALA A 60 -2.75 4.42 16.48
CA ALA A 60 -3.12 3.65 17.67
C ALA A 60 -2.77 2.16 17.52
N ALA A 61 -2.79 1.64 16.29
CA ALA A 61 -2.40 0.26 15.98
C ALA A 61 -0.89 0.10 15.78
N ASP A 62 -0.10 1.15 15.94
CA ASP A 62 1.35 1.18 15.67
C ASP A 62 1.66 0.71 14.24
N ALA A 63 0.89 1.20 13.29
CA ALA A 63 1.01 0.82 11.88
C ALA A 63 1.38 2.03 11.02
N ALA A 64 2.46 1.86 10.24
CA ALA A 64 2.81 2.79 9.17
C ALA A 64 2.08 2.36 7.90
N VAL A 65 1.52 3.31 7.16
CA VAL A 65 0.83 3.00 5.91
C VAL A 65 1.68 3.50 4.74
N LEU A 66 1.91 2.61 3.78
CA LEU A 66 2.62 2.90 2.54
C LEU A 66 1.71 2.58 1.35
N GLY A 67 1.46 3.54 0.48
CA GLY A 67 0.73 3.32 -0.76
C GLY A 67 1.71 3.27 -1.94
N VAL A 68 1.58 2.28 -2.80
CA VAL A 68 2.50 2.05 -3.92
C VAL A 68 1.75 2.02 -5.25
N SER A 69 2.21 2.83 -6.20
CA SER A 69 1.68 2.84 -7.56
C SER A 69 2.81 2.88 -8.58
N PRO A 70 2.56 2.51 -9.85
CA PRO A 70 3.57 2.57 -10.91
C PRO A 70 3.79 3.97 -11.46
N ASP A 71 3.27 4.99 -10.81
CA ASP A 71 3.41 6.37 -11.24
C ASP A 71 4.80 6.93 -10.96
N SER A 72 5.14 8.05 -11.62
CA SER A 72 6.37 8.79 -11.34
C SER A 72 6.29 9.52 -10.00
N VAL A 73 7.44 9.91 -9.45
CA VAL A 73 7.51 10.74 -8.23
C VAL A 73 6.67 12.02 -8.43
N ARG A 74 6.76 12.63 -9.59
CA ARG A 74 6.01 13.84 -9.93
C ARG A 74 4.50 13.63 -9.78
N ASP A 75 3.97 12.56 -10.34
CA ASP A 75 2.53 12.28 -10.30
C ASP A 75 2.07 11.88 -8.89
N VAL A 76 2.89 11.13 -8.18
CA VAL A 76 2.64 10.76 -6.78
C VAL A 76 2.63 12.02 -5.90
N LYS A 77 3.57 12.91 -6.08
CA LYS A 77 3.64 14.20 -5.35
C LYS A 77 2.40 15.04 -5.59
N LYS A 78 2.00 15.16 -6.84
CA LYS A 78 0.81 15.92 -7.23
C LYS A 78 -0.45 15.38 -6.55
N PHE A 79 -0.61 14.07 -6.55
CA PHE A 79 -1.74 13.40 -5.90
C PHE A 79 -1.71 13.61 -4.38
N HIS A 80 -0.54 13.41 -3.76
CA HIS A 80 -0.34 13.61 -2.33
C HIS A 80 -0.73 15.02 -1.89
N ASP A 81 -0.25 16.03 -2.61
CA ASP A 81 -0.53 17.44 -2.29
C ASP A 81 -2.00 17.79 -2.54
N LYS A 82 -2.56 17.32 -3.65
CA LYS A 82 -3.95 17.61 -4.03
C LYS A 82 -4.95 17.13 -2.99
N GLN A 83 -4.71 15.95 -2.42
CA GLN A 83 -5.61 15.33 -1.45
C GLN A 83 -5.22 15.60 0.00
N GLY A 84 -4.14 16.34 0.24
CA GLY A 84 -3.69 16.63 1.60
C GLY A 84 -3.38 15.36 2.38
N LEU A 85 -2.72 14.40 1.74
CA LEU A 85 -2.43 13.11 2.38
C LEU A 85 -1.39 13.26 3.48
N ASN A 86 -1.54 12.47 4.54
CA ASN A 86 -0.71 12.51 5.73
C ASN A 86 0.05 11.20 5.98
N PHE A 87 0.22 10.41 4.94
CA PHE A 87 0.98 9.16 4.97
C PHE A 87 1.84 9.07 3.71
N THR A 88 2.77 8.12 3.70
CA THR A 88 3.75 8.00 2.62
C THR A 88 3.18 7.32 1.39
N LEU A 89 3.40 7.93 0.23
CA LEU A 89 3.18 7.31 -1.06
C LEU A 89 4.53 7.03 -1.71
N LEU A 90 4.65 5.86 -2.33
CA LEU A 90 5.87 5.40 -2.99
C LEU A 90 5.66 5.28 -4.49
N ALA A 91 6.64 5.72 -5.24
CA ALA A 91 6.63 5.67 -6.71
C ALA A 91 7.41 4.44 -7.18
N ASP A 92 6.67 3.44 -7.69
CA ASP A 92 7.25 2.22 -8.27
C ASP A 92 7.23 2.33 -9.80
N GLU A 93 7.89 3.34 -10.33
CA GLU A 93 7.99 3.54 -11.77
C GLU A 93 8.71 2.35 -12.39
N GLY A 94 8.08 1.72 -13.40
CA GLY A 94 8.59 0.48 -13.97
C GLY A 94 8.07 -0.80 -13.29
N HIS A 95 7.22 -0.68 -12.28
CA HIS A 95 6.51 -1.77 -11.59
C HIS A 95 7.37 -2.92 -11.05
N LYS A 96 8.61 -2.65 -10.73
CA LYS A 96 9.54 -3.67 -10.24
C LYS A 96 9.11 -4.30 -8.92
N VAL A 97 8.67 -3.48 -7.97
CA VAL A 97 8.20 -3.95 -6.66
C VAL A 97 6.85 -4.66 -6.81
N ALA A 98 5.97 -4.14 -7.66
CA ALA A 98 4.71 -4.81 -7.97
C ALA A 98 4.94 -6.22 -8.52
N ASP A 99 5.95 -6.40 -9.36
CA ASP A 99 6.33 -7.73 -9.86
C ASP A 99 6.82 -8.64 -8.72
N GLN A 100 7.65 -8.12 -7.82
CA GLN A 100 8.16 -8.88 -6.68
C GLN A 100 7.03 -9.38 -5.76
N TYR A 101 5.99 -8.58 -5.60
CA TYR A 101 4.86 -8.93 -4.73
C TYR A 101 3.76 -9.69 -5.48
N GLY A 102 3.91 -9.85 -6.80
CA GLY A 102 2.95 -10.57 -7.62
C GLY A 102 1.61 -9.85 -7.81
N VAL A 103 1.61 -8.52 -7.74
CA VAL A 103 0.40 -7.71 -7.90
C VAL A 103 0.26 -7.08 -9.28
N TRP A 104 1.31 -7.11 -10.09
CA TRP A 104 1.26 -6.62 -11.46
C TRP A 104 0.59 -7.66 -12.33
N ALA A 105 -0.53 -7.32 -12.94
CA ALA A 105 -1.36 -8.30 -13.64
C ALA A 105 -2.05 -7.69 -14.85
N GLU A 106 -2.42 -8.56 -15.78
CA GLU A 106 -3.28 -8.20 -16.89
C GLU A 106 -4.70 -7.98 -16.38
N LYS A 107 -5.28 -6.85 -16.75
CA LYS A 107 -6.62 -6.43 -16.35
C LYS A 107 -7.46 -6.20 -17.61
N SER A 108 -8.77 -6.30 -17.48
CA SER A 108 -9.70 -6.05 -18.57
C SER A 108 -10.73 -5.00 -18.14
N MET A 109 -10.99 -4.04 -19.02
CA MET A 109 -12.01 -3.01 -18.81
C MET A 109 -12.59 -2.60 -20.16
N TYR A 110 -13.90 -2.68 -20.31
CA TYR A 110 -14.61 -2.32 -21.55
C TYR A 110 -14.07 -3.04 -22.78
N GLY A 111 -13.74 -4.34 -22.65
CA GLY A 111 -13.23 -5.15 -23.76
C GLY A 111 -11.77 -4.90 -24.11
N ARG A 112 -11.07 -4.04 -23.38
CA ARG A 112 -9.64 -3.78 -23.55
C ARG A 112 -8.85 -4.43 -22.44
N THR A 113 -7.69 -4.99 -22.79
CA THR A 113 -6.75 -5.52 -21.81
C THR A 113 -5.62 -4.53 -21.60
N TYR A 114 -5.15 -4.42 -20.35
CA TYR A 114 -4.00 -3.60 -19.99
C TYR A 114 -3.32 -4.20 -18.77
N TRP A 115 -2.08 -3.81 -18.53
CA TRP A 115 -1.32 -4.25 -17.36
C TRP A 115 -1.34 -3.18 -16.28
N GLY A 116 -1.51 -3.61 -15.05
CA GLY A 116 -1.52 -2.69 -13.91
C GLY A 116 -1.51 -3.40 -12.58
N ASN A 117 -1.38 -2.61 -11.51
CA ASN A 117 -1.46 -3.13 -10.14
C ASN A 117 -2.86 -3.60 -9.83
N GLN A 118 -2.96 -4.79 -9.24
CA GLN A 118 -4.17 -5.17 -8.53
C GLN A 118 -4.22 -4.36 -7.23
N ARG A 119 -5.43 -4.06 -6.77
CA ARG A 119 -5.63 -3.33 -5.52
C ARG A 119 -5.48 -4.29 -4.35
N ALA A 120 -4.23 -4.63 -4.03
CA ALA A 120 -3.88 -5.61 -3.01
C ALA A 120 -3.23 -4.92 -1.81
N THR A 121 -3.51 -5.42 -0.60
CA THR A 121 -2.94 -4.90 0.63
C THR A 121 -2.29 -6.01 1.42
N PHE A 122 -1.07 -5.76 1.86
CA PHE A 122 -0.27 -6.67 2.70
C PHE A 122 -0.09 -6.03 4.06
N ILE A 123 -0.43 -6.76 5.12
CA ILE A 123 -0.21 -6.30 6.49
C ILE A 123 0.96 -7.06 7.05
N LEU A 124 2.02 -6.33 7.41
CA LEU A 124 3.27 -6.87 7.90
C LEU A 124 3.38 -6.67 9.41
N ASP A 125 3.97 -7.65 10.09
CA ASP A 125 4.28 -7.50 11.52
C ASP A 125 5.61 -6.76 11.72
N GLU A 126 6.04 -6.65 12.97
CA GLU A 126 7.26 -5.92 13.35
C GLU A 126 8.53 -6.56 12.78
N ASP A 127 8.46 -7.83 12.40
CA ASP A 127 9.58 -8.57 11.80
C ASP A 127 9.55 -8.58 10.27
N GLY A 128 8.57 -7.92 9.67
CA GLY A 128 8.43 -7.84 8.21
C GLY A 128 7.80 -9.07 7.60
N ILE A 129 7.10 -9.88 8.38
CA ILE A 129 6.39 -11.07 7.90
C ILE A 129 4.96 -10.70 7.52
N VAL A 130 4.49 -11.16 6.36
CA VAL A 130 3.11 -10.94 5.93
C VAL A 130 2.17 -11.73 6.85
N ARG A 131 1.30 -11.04 7.56
CA ARG A 131 0.33 -11.66 8.47
C ARG A 131 -1.08 -11.70 7.91
N HIS A 132 -1.38 -10.82 6.98
CA HIS A 132 -2.69 -10.78 6.36
C HIS A 132 -2.54 -10.24 4.94
N LEU A 133 -3.32 -10.79 4.01
CA LEU A 133 -3.35 -10.36 2.61
C LEU A 133 -4.79 -10.09 2.22
N ILE A 134 -5.03 -8.92 1.66
CA ILE A 134 -6.29 -8.58 1.00
C ILE A 134 -5.99 -8.53 -0.49
N PRO A 135 -6.30 -9.59 -1.24
CA PRO A 135 -5.89 -9.68 -2.66
C PRO A 135 -6.66 -8.74 -3.58
N LYS A 136 -7.86 -8.31 -3.16
CA LYS A 136 -8.70 -7.42 -3.95
C LYS A 136 -9.45 -6.48 -3.01
N ALA A 137 -8.80 -5.40 -2.63
CA ALA A 137 -9.38 -4.43 -1.71
C ALA A 137 -10.46 -3.56 -2.40
N SER A 138 -11.55 -3.30 -1.69
CA SER A 138 -12.55 -2.33 -2.12
C SER A 138 -12.16 -0.95 -1.57
N PRO A 139 -12.11 0.10 -2.40
CA PRO A 139 -11.75 1.44 -1.91
C PRO A 139 -12.61 1.95 -0.76
N LYS A 140 -13.89 1.60 -0.73
CA LYS A 140 -14.84 2.08 0.28
C LYS A 140 -14.74 1.36 1.61
N THR A 141 -14.32 0.09 1.63
CA THR A 141 -14.27 -0.74 2.83
C THR A 141 -12.85 -1.10 3.26
N HIS A 142 -11.86 -0.59 2.54
CA HIS A 142 -10.45 -0.90 2.76
C HIS A 142 -10.01 -0.66 4.20
N ASP A 143 -10.29 0.52 4.75
CA ASP A 143 -9.87 0.87 6.12
C ASP A 143 -10.52 -0.03 7.16
N GLU A 144 -11.81 -0.32 6.99
CA GLU A 144 -12.53 -1.23 7.89
C GLU A 144 -11.89 -2.61 7.93
N GLU A 145 -11.58 -3.18 6.75
CA GLU A 145 -10.92 -4.49 6.66
C GLU A 145 -9.52 -4.46 7.26
N VAL A 146 -8.73 -3.45 6.93
CA VAL A 146 -7.34 -3.35 7.40
C VAL A 146 -7.29 -3.15 8.92
N LEU A 147 -8.08 -2.23 9.46
CA LEU A 147 -8.10 -1.97 10.89
C LEU A 147 -8.59 -3.17 11.68
N LYS A 148 -9.56 -3.90 11.17
CA LYS A 148 -10.03 -5.15 11.76
C LYS A 148 -8.93 -6.21 11.77
N ALA A 149 -8.19 -6.34 10.68
CA ALA A 149 -7.07 -7.28 10.59
C ALA A 149 -5.94 -6.91 11.55
N LEU A 150 -5.62 -5.62 11.68
CA LEU A 150 -4.62 -5.14 12.65
C LEU A 150 -5.04 -5.44 14.09
N GLU A 151 -6.31 -5.26 14.41
CA GLU A 151 -6.86 -5.56 15.73
C GLU A 151 -6.75 -7.05 16.06
N ALA A 152 -6.93 -7.91 15.05
CA ALA A 152 -6.85 -9.36 15.21
C ALA A 152 -5.41 -9.88 15.35
N LEU A 153 -4.40 -9.08 15.00
CA LEU A 153 -3.01 -9.47 15.19
C LEU A 153 -2.67 -9.40 16.67
N ALA A 154 -2.18 -10.52 17.21
CA ALA A 154 -1.73 -10.55 18.60
C ALA A 154 -0.56 -9.58 18.77
N PRO A 155 -0.54 -8.76 19.85
CA PRO A 155 0.62 -7.96 20.15
C PRO A 155 1.82 -8.88 20.37
N THR A 156 2.95 -8.55 19.71
CA THR A 156 4.21 -9.22 20.00
C THR A 156 4.65 -8.82 21.41
N ALA A 157 4.67 -9.80 22.26
CA ALA A 157 5.13 -9.59 23.62
C ALA A 157 6.64 -9.28 23.64
#